data_409cd0581379a8e879daa3a7a7222551
#
_entry.id   409cd0581379a8e879daa3a7a7222551
#
_cell.length_a   1.000
_cell.length_b   1.000
_cell.length_c   1.000
_cell.angle_alpha   90.00
_cell.angle_beta   90.00
_cell.angle_gamma   90.00
#
_symmetry.space_group_name_H-M   'P 1'
#
loop_
_entity.id
_entity.type
_entity.pdbx_description
1 polymer ?
#
loop_
_entity_poly.entity_id
_entity_poly.type
_entity_poly.pdbx_seq_one_letter_code
_entity_poly.pdbx_strand_id
1 'polypeptide(L)'
;MSEQESHYGIFTKKCNLLLEENEIRFAGLLDPMGNLVSGGFKKGIEPLKDEVERKKMFMEAVLRVKTRQDFDDNLGPVRYAASRRDAVVMMTFPVLHDHVLLISAEPHVDIDKTAKKIMSICKF
;
A
#
# COMPACT_ATOMS: atom_id res chain seq x y z
N MET A 1 -15.72 12.39 16.14
CA MET A 1 -14.90 11.52 15.27
C MET A 1 -13.51 11.37 15.86
N SER A 2 -12.99 10.16 15.92
CA SER A 2 -11.66 9.93 16.43
C SER A 2 -10.60 10.42 15.45
N GLU A 3 -9.39 10.67 15.94
CA GLU A 3 -8.25 11.04 15.09
C GLU A 3 -7.99 9.97 14.03
N GLN A 4 -8.08 8.69 14.40
CA GLN A 4 -7.86 7.57 13.50
C GLN A 4 -8.89 7.53 12.37
N GLU A 5 -10.16 7.77 12.67
CA GLU A 5 -11.21 7.85 11.67
C GLU A 5 -10.96 8.98 10.69
N SER A 6 -10.45 10.12 11.18
CA SER A 6 -10.08 11.24 10.33
C SER A 6 -8.95 10.87 9.37
N HIS A 7 -7.94 10.16 9.85
CA HIS A 7 -6.85 9.65 9.00
C HIS A 7 -7.36 8.67 7.95
N TYR A 8 -8.29 7.80 8.31
CA TYR A 8 -8.86 6.83 7.36
C TYR A 8 -9.67 7.52 6.28
N GLY A 9 -10.42 8.56 6.63
CA GLY A 9 -11.14 9.37 5.65
C GLY A 9 -10.20 10.04 4.66
N ILE A 10 -9.09 10.58 5.14
CA ILE A 10 -8.06 11.20 4.29
C ILE A 10 -7.47 10.15 3.35
N PHE A 11 -7.13 8.98 3.86
CA PHE A 11 -6.55 7.91 3.03
C PHE A 11 -7.54 7.33 2.05
N THR A 12 -8.84 7.31 2.37
CA THR A 12 -9.86 6.91 1.40
C THR A 12 -9.79 7.80 0.16
N LYS A 13 -9.69 9.11 0.35
CA LYS A 13 -9.55 10.06 -0.76
C LYS A 13 -8.26 9.84 -1.54
N LYS A 14 -7.14 9.65 -0.83
CA LYS A 14 -5.84 9.40 -1.47
C LYS A 14 -5.87 8.11 -2.29
N CYS A 15 -6.44 7.04 -1.74
CA CYS A 15 -6.56 5.76 -2.45
C CYS A 15 -7.44 5.90 -3.70
N ASN A 16 -8.53 6.66 -3.61
CA ASN A 16 -9.39 6.90 -4.77
C ASN A 16 -8.63 7.64 -5.87
N LEU A 17 -7.81 8.62 -5.52
CA LEU A 17 -6.97 9.32 -6.49
C LEU A 17 -5.95 8.39 -7.15
N LEU A 18 -5.33 7.53 -6.36
CA LEU A 18 -4.38 6.54 -6.89
C LEU A 18 -5.05 5.58 -7.86
N LEU A 19 -6.27 5.15 -7.55
CA LEU A 19 -7.01 4.20 -8.40
C LEU A 19 -7.46 4.82 -9.73
N GLU A 20 -7.39 6.14 -9.88
CA GLU A 20 -7.63 6.80 -11.17
C GLU A 20 -6.46 6.60 -12.14
N GLU A 21 -5.26 6.27 -11.63
CA GLU A 21 -4.09 6.02 -12.48
C GLU A 21 -4.21 4.66 -13.16
N ASN A 22 -3.97 4.62 -14.48
CA ASN A 22 -4.19 3.42 -15.29
C ASN A 22 -3.41 2.21 -14.80
N GLU A 23 -2.19 2.41 -14.31
CA GLU A 23 -1.30 1.33 -13.88
C GLU A 23 -1.60 0.79 -12.50
N ILE A 24 -2.41 1.46 -11.69
CA ILE A 24 -2.70 1.04 -10.32
C ILE A 24 -3.93 0.13 -10.31
N ARG A 25 -3.80 -1.04 -9.70
CA ARG A 25 -4.88 -2.06 -9.61
C ARG A 25 -5.53 -2.09 -8.23
N PHE A 26 -4.75 -1.84 -7.19
CA PHE A 26 -5.19 -1.84 -5.80
C PHE A 26 -4.46 -0.74 -5.05
N ALA A 27 -5.16 -0.04 -4.19
CA ALA A 27 -4.57 0.94 -3.27
C ALA A 27 -5.33 0.85 -1.96
N GLY A 28 -4.67 0.40 -0.91
CA GLY A 28 -5.33 0.19 0.37
C GLY A 28 -4.45 0.47 1.56
N LEU A 29 -5.05 1.04 2.59
CA LEU A 29 -4.40 1.29 3.86
C LEU A 29 -4.67 0.11 4.79
N LEU A 30 -3.59 -0.47 5.31
CA LEU A 30 -3.65 -1.59 6.26
C LEU A 30 -3.29 -1.10 7.65
N ASP A 31 -4.05 -1.54 8.65
CA ASP A 31 -3.72 -1.26 10.04
C ASP A 31 -2.65 -2.26 10.54
N PRO A 32 -2.14 -2.10 11.78
CA PRO A 32 -1.11 -3.00 12.30
C PRO A 32 -1.52 -4.47 12.38
N MET A 33 -2.80 -4.76 12.33
CA MET A 33 -3.32 -6.14 12.36
C MET A 33 -3.56 -6.71 10.96
N GLY A 34 -3.22 -5.97 9.91
CA GLY A 34 -3.41 -6.41 8.54
C GLY A 34 -4.84 -6.23 8.02
N ASN A 35 -5.66 -5.44 8.70
CA ASN A 35 -7.01 -5.16 8.23
C ASN A 35 -6.99 -4.02 7.22
N LEU A 36 -7.77 -4.17 6.15
CA LEU A 36 -7.96 -3.10 5.17
C LEU A 36 -8.95 -2.08 5.75
N VAL A 37 -8.44 -0.87 6.02
CA VAL A 37 -9.24 0.18 6.67
C VAL A 37 -9.60 1.33 5.74
N SER A 38 -8.97 1.43 4.58
CA SER A 38 -9.31 2.42 3.54
C SER A 38 -8.91 1.86 2.18
N GLY A 39 -9.62 2.26 1.13
CA GLY A 39 -9.24 1.88 -0.23
C GLY A 39 -9.75 0.51 -0.64
N GLY A 40 -9.16 -0.04 -1.68
CA GLY A 40 -9.54 -1.33 -2.23
C GLY A 40 -9.08 -1.52 -3.67
N PHE A 41 -9.72 -2.42 -4.36
CA PHE A 41 -9.44 -2.70 -5.77
C PHE A 41 -10.07 -1.67 -6.70
N LYS A 42 -9.40 -1.40 -7.81
CA LYS A 42 -9.97 -0.61 -8.89
C LYS A 42 -11.24 -1.29 -9.38
N LYS A 43 -12.26 -0.50 -9.71
CA LYS A 43 -13.51 -1.00 -10.24
C LYS A 43 -13.23 -1.81 -11.51
N GLY A 44 -13.81 -3.01 -11.60
CA GLY A 44 -13.64 -3.89 -12.75
C GLY A 44 -12.41 -4.79 -12.71
N ILE A 45 -11.55 -4.64 -11.71
CA ILE A 45 -10.38 -5.51 -11.53
C ILE A 45 -10.78 -6.72 -10.68
N GLU A 46 -10.47 -7.92 -11.18
CA GLU A 46 -10.65 -9.14 -10.42
C GLU A 46 -9.50 -9.30 -9.42
N PRO A 47 -9.77 -9.56 -8.14
CA PRO A 47 -8.72 -9.85 -7.18
C PRO A 47 -7.91 -11.08 -7.59
N LEU A 48 -6.57 -10.99 -7.46
CA LEU A 48 -5.68 -12.11 -7.79
C LEU A 48 -5.78 -13.28 -6.81
N LYS A 49 -6.29 -13.03 -5.61
CA LYS A 49 -6.42 -14.02 -4.54
C LYS A 49 -7.83 -13.99 -3.97
N ASP A 50 -8.28 -15.12 -3.40
CA ASP A 50 -9.54 -15.12 -2.67
C ASP A 50 -9.41 -14.32 -1.36
N GLU A 51 -10.52 -14.14 -0.65
CA GLU A 51 -10.55 -13.30 0.54
C GLU A 51 -9.61 -13.77 1.65
N VAL A 52 -9.54 -15.08 1.89
CA VAL A 52 -8.67 -15.66 2.92
C VAL A 52 -7.21 -15.43 2.55
N GLU A 53 -6.85 -15.69 1.31
CA GLU A 53 -5.49 -15.50 0.81
C GLU A 53 -5.08 -14.04 0.82
N ARG A 54 -6.00 -13.12 0.49
CA ARG A 54 -5.73 -11.68 0.56
C ARG A 54 -5.42 -11.25 2.00
N LYS A 55 -6.17 -11.77 2.98
CA LYS A 55 -5.93 -11.43 4.38
C LYS A 55 -4.55 -11.89 4.84
N LYS A 56 -4.12 -13.07 4.42
CA LYS A 56 -2.76 -13.56 4.69
C LYS A 56 -1.71 -12.65 4.06
N MET A 57 -1.95 -12.22 2.83
CA MET A 57 -1.04 -11.34 2.10
C MET A 57 -0.93 -9.98 2.79
N PHE A 58 -2.04 -9.44 3.27
CA PHE A 58 -2.06 -8.17 4.00
C PHE A 58 -1.25 -8.28 5.30
N MET A 59 -1.45 -9.34 6.05
CA MET A 59 -0.69 -9.55 7.29
C MET A 59 0.80 -9.70 7.01
N GLU A 60 1.16 -10.45 5.96
CA GLU A 60 2.56 -10.59 5.56
C GLU A 60 3.18 -9.25 5.19
N ALA A 61 2.44 -8.40 4.46
CA ALA A 61 2.91 -7.07 4.10
C ALA A 61 3.23 -6.24 5.34
N VAL A 62 2.34 -6.25 6.32
CA VAL A 62 2.53 -5.52 7.58
C VAL A 62 3.75 -6.04 8.34
N LEU A 63 3.90 -7.35 8.44
CA LEU A 63 5.03 -7.97 9.15
C LEU A 63 6.36 -7.65 8.48
N ARG A 64 6.42 -7.65 7.16
CA ARG A 64 7.65 -7.30 6.42
C ARG A 64 8.06 -5.86 6.66
N VAL A 65 7.10 -4.93 6.63
CA VAL A 65 7.38 -3.52 6.92
C VAL A 65 7.93 -3.38 8.35
N LYS A 66 7.28 -4.02 9.31
CA LYS A 66 7.70 -3.97 10.70
C LYS A 66 9.13 -4.49 10.89
N THR A 67 9.46 -5.60 10.25
CA THR A 67 10.79 -6.21 10.32
C THR A 67 11.85 -5.27 9.74
N ARG A 68 11.55 -4.62 8.60
CA ARG A 68 12.47 -3.66 7.98
C ARG A 68 12.72 -2.46 8.87
N GLN A 69 11.73 -2.03 9.63
CA GLN A 69 11.85 -0.87 10.53
C GLN A 69 12.84 -1.10 11.67
N ASP A 70 13.17 -2.35 11.97
CA ASP A 70 14.21 -2.67 12.97
C ASP A 70 15.57 -2.09 12.57
N PHE A 71 15.78 -1.77 11.30
CA PHE A 71 17.04 -1.23 10.79
C PHE A 71 16.98 0.27 10.49
N ASP A 72 15.88 0.94 10.85
CA ASP A 72 15.69 2.37 10.56
C ASP A 72 16.79 3.24 11.19
N ASP A 73 17.23 2.90 12.40
CA ASP A 73 18.26 3.68 13.09
C ASP A 73 19.60 3.63 12.37
N ASN A 74 19.95 2.50 11.79
CA ASN A 74 21.24 2.32 11.12
C ASN A 74 21.22 2.74 9.65
N LEU A 75 20.10 2.50 8.95
CA LEU A 75 20.02 2.65 7.50
C LEU A 75 19.12 3.80 7.06
N GLY A 76 18.46 4.46 8.02
CA GLY A 76 17.44 5.45 7.72
C GLY A 76 16.07 4.80 7.50
N PRO A 77 14.99 5.57 7.66
CA PRO A 77 13.62 5.03 7.49
C PRO A 77 13.39 4.51 6.07
N VAL A 78 12.67 3.41 5.97
CA VAL A 78 12.26 2.88 4.66
C VAL A 78 11.22 3.82 4.05
N ARG A 79 11.46 4.28 2.83
CA ARG A 79 10.49 5.10 2.08
C ARG A 79 9.45 4.24 1.42
N TYR A 80 9.90 3.18 0.76
CA TYR A 80 9.03 2.17 0.16
C TYR A 80 9.83 0.92 -0.09
N ALA A 81 9.10 -0.19 -0.26
CA ALA A 81 9.67 -1.44 -0.73
C ALA A 81 8.78 -1.97 -1.85
N ALA A 82 9.37 -2.71 -2.78
CA ALA A 82 8.62 -3.22 -3.91
C ALA A 82 9.10 -4.62 -4.28
N SER A 83 8.19 -5.42 -4.82
CA SER A 83 8.54 -6.69 -5.43
C SER A 83 7.90 -6.76 -6.81
N ARG A 84 8.69 -7.13 -7.81
CA ARG A 84 8.19 -7.37 -9.17
C ARG A 84 7.89 -8.84 -9.32
N ARG A 85 6.63 -9.15 -9.61
CA ARG A 85 6.20 -10.52 -9.94
C ARG A 85 5.73 -10.55 -11.38
N ASP A 86 5.54 -11.74 -11.93
CA ASP A 86 5.08 -11.88 -13.32
C ASP A 86 3.72 -11.23 -13.54
N ALA A 87 2.81 -11.36 -12.59
CA ALA A 87 1.44 -10.87 -12.74
C ALA A 87 1.22 -9.45 -12.20
N VAL A 88 2.11 -8.94 -11.35
CA VAL A 88 1.85 -7.69 -10.62
C VAL A 88 3.13 -7.16 -9.98
N VAL A 89 3.20 -5.85 -9.81
CA VAL A 89 4.19 -5.22 -8.92
C VAL A 89 3.48 -4.86 -7.62
N MET A 90 4.04 -5.30 -6.50
CA MET A 90 3.52 -4.98 -5.16
C MET A 90 4.44 -3.97 -4.50
N MET A 91 3.86 -2.93 -3.90
CA MET A 91 4.63 -1.87 -3.23
C MET A 91 4.04 -1.61 -1.85
N THR A 92 4.91 -1.33 -0.87
CA THR A 92 4.49 -0.96 0.48
C THR A 92 5.15 0.33 0.89
N PHE A 93 4.36 1.20 1.54
CA PHE A 93 4.81 2.50 2.05
C PHE A 93 4.44 2.56 3.53
N PRO A 94 5.42 2.67 4.44
CA PRO A 94 5.10 2.89 5.86
C PRO A 94 4.45 4.26 6.03
N VAL A 95 3.30 4.32 6.67
CA VAL A 95 2.55 5.57 6.88
C VAL A 95 1.92 5.56 8.27
N LEU A 96 1.55 6.73 8.79
CA LEU A 96 0.84 6.89 10.06
C LEU A 96 1.49 6.11 11.22
N HIS A 97 2.82 6.13 11.28
CA HIS A 97 3.60 5.49 12.33
C HIS A 97 3.56 3.95 12.28
N ASP A 98 2.39 3.34 12.26
CA ASP A 98 2.21 1.89 12.37
C ASP A 98 1.33 1.26 11.29
N HIS A 99 0.96 2.03 10.27
CA HIS A 99 0.12 1.55 9.17
C HIS A 99 0.97 1.32 7.92
N VAL A 100 0.39 0.64 6.95
CA VAL A 100 1.04 0.36 5.66
C VAL A 100 0.09 0.70 4.53
N LEU A 101 0.55 1.52 3.60
CA LEU A 101 -0.15 1.72 2.32
C LEU A 101 0.34 0.64 1.37
N LEU A 102 -0.56 -0.26 0.97
CA LEU A 102 -0.26 -1.35 0.05
C LEU A 102 -0.80 -0.99 -1.33
N ILE A 103 0.06 -1.08 -2.33
CA ILE A 103 -0.28 -0.77 -3.72
C ILE A 103 0.01 -2.00 -4.57
N SER A 104 -0.89 -2.33 -5.50
CA SER A 104 -0.53 -3.24 -6.58
C SER A 104 -0.68 -2.52 -7.92
N ALA A 105 0.25 -2.77 -8.81
CA ALA A 105 0.32 -2.11 -10.10
C ALA A 105 0.55 -3.14 -11.21
N GLU A 106 0.34 -2.70 -12.45
CA GLU A 106 0.62 -3.54 -13.62
C GLU A 106 2.08 -4.02 -13.59
N PRO A 107 2.35 -5.25 -14.07
CA PRO A 107 3.65 -5.89 -13.84
C PRO A 107 4.83 -5.22 -14.55
N HIS A 108 4.58 -4.38 -15.55
CA HIS A 108 5.63 -3.78 -16.37
C HIS A 108 5.97 -2.33 -15.98
N VAL A 109 5.40 -1.80 -14.90
CA VAL A 109 5.63 -0.40 -14.51
C VAL A 109 7.08 -0.16 -14.12
N ASP A 110 7.54 1.08 -14.31
CA ASP A 110 8.80 1.54 -13.72
C ASP A 110 8.56 1.79 -12.24
N ILE A 111 9.19 0.99 -11.39
CA ILE A 111 8.94 1.00 -9.95
C ILE A 111 9.26 2.37 -9.33
N ASP A 112 10.42 2.93 -9.63
CA ASP A 112 10.81 4.21 -9.03
C ASP A 112 9.91 5.36 -9.47
N LYS A 113 9.55 5.42 -10.74
CA LYS A 113 8.61 6.43 -11.25
C LYS A 113 7.24 6.28 -10.60
N THR A 114 6.76 5.06 -10.48
CA THR A 114 5.47 4.77 -9.85
C THR A 114 5.49 5.18 -8.38
N ALA A 115 6.56 4.86 -7.66
CA ALA A 115 6.72 5.26 -6.26
C ALA A 115 6.69 6.77 -6.10
N LYS A 116 7.40 7.51 -6.95
CA LYS A 116 7.42 8.97 -6.91
C LYS A 116 6.02 9.55 -7.16
N LYS A 117 5.29 8.99 -8.12
CA LYS A 117 3.92 9.40 -8.40
C LYS A 117 3.02 9.17 -7.19
N ILE A 118 3.12 7.99 -6.57
CA ILE A 118 2.32 7.65 -5.38
C ILE A 118 2.62 8.63 -4.23
N MET A 119 3.89 8.87 -3.95
CA MET A 119 4.29 9.80 -2.89
C MET A 119 3.81 11.22 -3.18
N SER A 120 3.84 11.64 -4.43
CA SER A 120 3.36 12.95 -4.83
C SER A 120 1.85 13.09 -4.64
N ILE A 121 1.07 12.10 -5.08
CA ILE A 121 -0.40 12.11 -4.94
C ILE A 121 -0.80 12.07 -3.47
N CYS A 122 -0.13 11.25 -2.68
CA CYS A 122 -0.44 11.10 -1.25
C CYS A 122 0.22 12.17 -0.37
N LYS A 123 1.15 12.91 -0.91
CA LYS A 123 1.87 14.00 -0.21
C LYS A 123 2.68 13.50 0.99
N PHE A 124 3.45 12.46 0.77
CA PHE A 124 4.42 12.01 1.77
C PHE A 124 5.75 11.57 1.15
#